data_537645243581a8c077e56cbc6e62e47b
#
_entry.id   537645243581a8c077e56cbc6e62e47b
#
_cell.length_a   1.000
_cell.length_b   1.000
_cell.length_c   1.000
_cell.angle_alpha   90.00
_cell.angle_beta   90.00
_cell.angle_gamma   90.00
#
_symmetry.space_group_name_H-M   'P 1'
#
loop_
_entity.id
_entity.type
_entity.pdbx_description
1 polymer ?
#
loop_
_entity_poly.entity_id
_entity_poly.type
_entity_poly.pdbx_seq_one_letter_code
_entity_poly.pdbx_strand_id
1 'polypeptide(L)'
;VRQCHSNTCPVGVCTQDQKLREKFSGTPEKVVNFFTFVAMEVREILASLGFKSINEIIGRTDLLSQVNKGASNLDDLDLNPLLVQADPGENPRYCKDKHINEVPDTLDEKIWSEIKDKIKIESENKLNYEIENTSRSVGTRLSHHVYKKFGNNKLEEDTVEIKLNGSAGQSLGAFLTKGIKLIVEGDCNDYVGKGLSGGKIIIKPSEKSKLIAEDNTIIGNTVFSGKTRGRISNLTSASRFASHPPTSFIFIVVKL
;
A
#
# COMPACT_ATOMS: atom_id res chain seq x y z
N VAL A 1 5.99 -17.69 4.95
CA VAL A 1 5.80 -16.25 4.78
C VAL A 1 6.75 -15.62 3.76
N ARG A 2 7.93 -16.22 3.49
CA ARG A 2 8.90 -15.66 2.52
C ARG A 2 8.53 -15.87 1.04
N GLN A 3 7.44 -16.56 0.75
CA GLN A 3 6.99 -16.88 -0.62
C GLN A 3 5.60 -16.29 -0.92
N CYS A 4 5.20 -15.24 -0.22
CA CYS A 4 3.91 -14.58 -0.41
C CYS A 4 3.73 -14.04 -1.83
N HIS A 5 4.81 -13.53 -2.43
CA HIS A 5 4.82 -12.98 -3.78
C HIS A 5 4.61 -14.03 -4.89
N SER A 6 4.89 -15.28 -4.63
CA SER A 6 4.74 -16.37 -5.60
C SER A 6 3.41 -17.12 -5.48
N ASN A 7 2.52 -16.70 -4.61
CA ASN A 7 1.22 -17.33 -4.35
C ASN A 7 1.32 -18.79 -3.84
N THR A 8 2.48 -19.17 -3.32
CA THR A 8 2.80 -20.54 -2.87
C THR A 8 2.98 -20.61 -1.35
N CYS A 9 2.29 -19.77 -0.60
CA CYS A 9 2.40 -19.75 0.85
C CYS A 9 2.04 -21.12 1.45
N PRO A 10 2.97 -21.86 2.05
CA PRO A 10 2.72 -23.22 2.56
C PRO A 10 1.77 -23.25 3.75
N VAL A 11 1.60 -22.12 4.44
CA VAL A 11 0.69 -21.95 5.58
C VAL A 11 -0.74 -21.62 5.14
N GLY A 12 -0.92 -21.18 3.88
CA GLY A 12 -2.24 -20.85 3.35
C GLY A 12 -2.73 -19.42 3.62
N VAL A 13 -2.00 -18.60 4.39
CA VAL A 13 -2.43 -17.26 4.80
C VAL A 13 -2.26 -16.20 3.69
N CYS A 14 -1.25 -16.36 2.83
CA CYS A 14 -0.91 -15.42 1.77
C CYS A 14 -0.95 -16.09 0.39
N THR A 15 -2.05 -16.73 0.06
CA THR A 15 -2.23 -17.41 -1.22
C THR A 15 -3.68 -17.35 -1.67
N GLN A 16 -3.91 -17.42 -2.99
CA GLN A 16 -5.22 -17.61 -3.60
C GLN A 16 -5.44 -19.08 -4.05
N ASP A 17 -4.42 -19.93 -3.94
CA ASP A 17 -4.56 -21.35 -4.21
C ASP A 17 -5.47 -22.02 -3.17
N GLN A 18 -6.57 -22.65 -3.62
CA GLN A 18 -7.59 -23.22 -2.74
C GLN A 18 -7.03 -24.32 -1.83
N LYS A 19 -6.18 -25.20 -2.36
CA LYS A 19 -5.59 -26.31 -1.59
C LYS A 19 -4.63 -25.83 -0.51
N LEU A 20 -3.93 -24.72 -0.78
CA LEU A 20 -3.06 -24.10 0.20
C LEU A 20 -3.85 -23.33 1.25
N ARG A 21 -4.93 -22.62 0.87
CA ARG A 21 -5.83 -21.91 1.79
C ARG A 21 -6.48 -22.83 2.81
N GLU A 22 -6.84 -24.04 2.43
CA GLU A 22 -7.42 -25.07 3.31
C GLU A 22 -6.50 -25.46 4.47
N LYS A 23 -5.18 -25.23 4.34
CA LYS A 23 -4.21 -25.47 5.41
C LYS A 23 -4.21 -24.38 6.49
N PHE A 24 -4.82 -23.24 6.22
CA PHE A 24 -4.84 -22.15 7.18
C PHE A 24 -5.85 -22.41 8.30
N SER A 25 -5.35 -22.62 9.51
CA SER A 25 -6.12 -22.94 10.71
C SER A 25 -6.31 -21.77 11.66
N GLY A 26 -5.96 -20.54 11.22
CA GLY A 26 -6.14 -19.33 12.02
C GLY A 26 -7.61 -18.94 12.14
N THR A 27 -8.00 -18.46 13.31
CA THR A 27 -9.33 -17.88 13.55
C THR A 27 -9.20 -16.52 14.24
N PRO A 28 -10.19 -15.64 14.13
CA PRO A 28 -10.20 -14.36 14.85
C PRO A 28 -10.07 -14.55 16.36
N GLU A 29 -10.70 -15.58 16.92
CA GLU A 29 -10.68 -15.88 18.36
C GLU A 29 -9.27 -16.21 18.86
N LYS A 30 -8.47 -16.91 18.05
CA LYS A 30 -7.05 -17.19 18.38
C LYS A 30 -6.23 -15.91 18.47
N VAL A 31 -6.50 -14.93 17.60
CA VAL A 31 -5.82 -13.64 17.64
C VAL A 31 -6.27 -12.84 18.86
N VAL A 32 -7.57 -12.81 19.17
CA VAL A 32 -8.10 -12.15 20.37
C VAL A 32 -7.49 -12.76 21.63
N ASN A 33 -7.47 -14.09 21.73
CA ASN A 33 -6.89 -14.78 22.87
C ASN A 33 -5.40 -14.48 23.03
N PHE A 34 -4.64 -14.49 21.92
CA PHE A 34 -3.22 -14.17 21.94
C PHE A 34 -2.96 -12.76 22.51
N PHE A 35 -3.65 -11.74 22.00
CA PHE A 35 -3.49 -10.39 22.51
C PHE A 35 -4.02 -10.21 23.92
N THR A 36 -5.04 -10.96 24.32
CA THR A 36 -5.51 -10.97 25.71
C THR A 36 -4.43 -11.50 26.64
N PHE A 37 -3.76 -12.58 26.29
CA PHE A 37 -2.66 -13.12 27.10
C PHE A 37 -1.49 -12.15 27.19
N VAL A 38 -1.12 -11.52 26.07
CA VAL A 38 -0.09 -10.46 26.06
C VAL A 38 -0.47 -9.32 27.01
N ALA A 39 -1.72 -8.86 26.95
CA ALA A 39 -2.19 -7.79 27.83
C ALA A 39 -2.18 -8.19 29.31
N MET A 40 -2.51 -9.45 29.63
CA MET A 40 -2.44 -9.98 31.00
C MET A 40 -1.00 -10.00 31.50
N GLU A 41 -0.06 -10.51 30.69
CA GLU A 41 1.37 -10.53 31.04
C GLU A 41 1.92 -9.11 31.25
N VAL A 42 1.57 -8.16 30.37
CA VAL A 42 1.94 -6.75 30.54
C VAL A 42 1.39 -6.18 31.87
N ARG A 43 0.16 -6.50 32.23
CA ARG A 43 -0.43 -6.06 33.51
C ARG A 43 0.33 -6.61 34.72
N GLU A 44 0.73 -7.87 34.66
CA GLU A 44 1.50 -8.51 35.75
C GLU A 44 2.87 -7.85 35.90
N ILE A 45 3.56 -7.58 34.77
CA ILE A 45 4.85 -6.87 34.77
C ILE A 45 4.69 -5.45 35.33
N LEU A 46 3.69 -4.68 34.89
CA LEU A 46 3.42 -3.34 35.44
C LEU A 46 3.17 -3.37 36.93
N ALA A 47 2.36 -4.33 37.38
CA ALA A 47 2.07 -4.49 38.81
C ALA A 47 3.31 -4.83 39.65
N SER A 48 4.19 -5.71 39.12
CA SER A 48 5.46 -6.05 39.76
C SER A 48 6.43 -4.86 39.88
N LEU A 49 6.34 -3.92 38.92
CA LEU A 49 7.12 -2.68 38.91
C LEU A 49 6.46 -1.54 39.70
N GLY A 50 5.24 -1.74 40.21
CA GLY A 50 4.49 -0.75 40.97
C GLY A 50 3.76 0.30 40.14
N PHE A 51 3.58 0.07 38.82
CA PHE A 51 2.89 0.98 37.88
C PHE A 51 1.45 0.54 37.62
N LYS A 52 0.57 1.53 37.42
CA LYS A 52 -0.86 1.30 37.18
C LYS A 52 -1.23 1.33 35.68
N SER A 53 -0.38 1.94 34.87
CA SER A 53 -0.65 2.10 33.44
C SER A 53 0.64 2.10 32.61
N ILE A 54 0.51 1.76 31.32
CA ILE A 54 1.60 1.87 30.35
C ILE A 54 2.09 3.32 30.23
N ASN A 55 1.19 4.29 30.35
CA ASN A 55 1.55 5.71 30.22
C ASN A 55 2.61 6.17 31.26
N GLU A 56 2.66 5.50 32.40
CA GLU A 56 3.63 5.83 33.45
C GLU A 56 5.06 5.37 33.12
N ILE A 57 5.20 4.38 32.22
CA ILE A 57 6.50 3.82 31.85
C ILE A 57 7.01 4.26 30.47
N ILE A 58 6.19 4.97 29.69
CA ILE A 58 6.64 5.46 28.39
C ILE A 58 7.86 6.39 28.54
N GLY A 59 8.95 6.08 27.82
CA GLY A 59 10.20 6.85 27.87
C GLY A 59 11.00 6.68 29.17
N ARG A 60 10.62 5.79 30.07
CA ARG A 60 11.33 5.48 31.32
C ARG A 60 12.44 4.45 31.04
N THR A 61 13.47 4.87 30.31
CA THR A 61 14.64 4.04 30.00
C THR A 61 15.50 3.75 31.24
N ASP A 62 15.32 4.53 32.32
CA ASP A 62 15.89 4.28 33.64
C ASP A 62 15.44 2.95 34.27
N LEU A 63 14.33 2.38 33.77
CA LEU A 63 13.83 1.04 34.18
C LEU A 63 14.49 -0.10 33.42
N LEU A 64 15.36 0.20 32.45
CA LEU A 64 16.04 -0.78 31.62
C LEU A 64 17.53 -0.83 31.94
N SER A 65 18.10 -2.02 31.88
CA SER A 65 19.54 -2.21 31.95
C SER A 65 19.97 -3.21 30.89
N GLN A 66 21.14 -2.97 30.31
CA GLN A 66 21.77 -3.95 29.45
C GLN A 66 22.23 -5.15 30.29
N VAL A 67 21.90 -6.35 29.85
CA VAL A 67 22.32 -7.60 30.50
C VAL A 67 23.34 -8.27 29.63
N ASN A 68 24.55 -8.50 30.17
CA ASN A 68 25.60 -9.28 29.52
C ASN A 68 25.40 -10.76 29.87
N LYS A 69 25.44 -11.62 28.85
CA LYS A 69 25.21 -13.06 28.99
C LYS A 69 26.47 -13.90 28.83
N GLY A 70 27.66 -13.28 28.80
CA GLY A 70 28.95 -13.95 28.64
C GLY A 70 29.20 -14.45 27.22
N ALA A 71 28.51 -13.91 26.22
CA ALA A 71 28.72 -14.25 24.82
C ALA A 71 29.71 -13.25 24.19
N SER A 72 30.94 -13.71 23.88
CA SER A 72 32.05 -12.86 23.41
C SER A 72 31.71 -11.93 22.24
N ASN A 73 30.77 -12.31 21.37
CA ASN A 73 30.40 -11.52 20.18
C ASN A 73 29.24 -10.55 20.41
N LEU A 74 28.49 -10.69 21.52
CA LEU A 74 27.32 -9.88 21.82
C LEU A 74 27.57 -8.93 22.97
N ASP A 75 28.45 -9.28 23.89
CA ASP A 75 28.75 -8.46 25.06
C ASP A 75 29.67 -7.27 24.73
N ASP A 76 30.31 -7.28 23.54
CA ASP A 76 31.06 -6.13 23.02
C ASP A 76 30.16 -4.98 22.53
N LEU A 77 28.86 -5.26 22.35
CA LEU A 77 27.91 -4.24 21.89
C LEU A 77 27.42 -3.41 23.07
N ASP A 78 27.75 -2.11 23.08
CA ASP A 78 27.27 -1.15 24.05
C ASP A 78 25.89 -0.61 23.62
N LEU A 79 24.83 -0.95 24.36
CA LEU A 79 23.47 -0.47 24.14
C LEU A 79 23.11 0.75 25.01
N ASN A 80 24.00 1.20 25.91
CA ASN A 80 23.71 2.34 26.78
C ASN A 80 23.36 3.62 26.02
N PRO A 81 23.92 3.92 24.82
CA PRO A 81 23.49 5.08 24.04
C PRO A 81 22.00 5.06 23.65
N LEU A 82 21.38 3.86 23.54
CA LEU A 82 19.94 3.71 23.29
C LEU A 82 19.09 3.89 24.54
N LEU A 83 19.68 3.78 25.73
CA LEU A 83 19.01 3.89 27.01
C LEU A 83 19.04 5.31 27.59
N VAL A 84 19.57 6.27 26.85
CA VAL A 84 19.54 7.68 27.26
C VAL A 84 18.10 8.14 27.33
N GLN A 85 17.69 8.62 28.51
CA GLN A 85 16.35 9.15 28.70
C GLN A 85 16.22 10.52 28.02
N ALA A 86 15.29 10.63 27.06
CA ALA A 86 14.99 11.91 26.47
C ALA A 86 14.28 12.83 27.46
N ASP A 87 14.72 14.09 27.53
CA ASP A 87 14.03 15.11 28.30
C ASP A 87 12.84 15.66 27.51
N PRO A 88 11.60 15.45 27.94
CA PRO A 88 10.43 15.98 27.25
C PRO A 88 10.17 17.46 27.58
N GLY A 89 10.94 18.08 28.47
CA GLY A 89 10.61 19.37 29.06
C GLY A 89 9.26 19.33 29.75
N GLU A 90 8.40 20.31 29.46
CA GLU A 90 7.02 20.38 30.00
C GLU A 90 6.02 19.45 29.27
N ASN A 91 6.44 18.76 28.22
CA ASN A 91 5.56 17.91 27.43
C ASN A 91 5.37 16.54 28.10
N PRO A 92 4.18 15.93 27.95
CA PRO A 92 3.98 14.56 28.39
C PRO A 92 4.82 13.59 27.54
N ARG A 93 5.26 12.48 28.14
CA ARG A 93 6.02 11.43 27.45
C ARG A 93 5.18 10.55 26.55
N TYR A 94 3.87 10.72 26.51
CA TYR A 94 2.96 10.01 25.64
C TYR A 94 2.06 10.99 24.91
N CYS A 95 1.60 10.60 23.75
CA CYS A 95 0.70 11.42 22.94
C CYS A 95 -0.66 11.55 23.64
N LYS A 96 -1.04 12.76 24.01
CA LYS A 96 -2.38 13.11 24.50
C LYS A 96 -3.31 13.55 23.40
N ASP A 97 -2.76 13.84 22.24
CA ASP A 97 -3.50 14.31 21.10
C ASP A 97 -4.27 13.16 20.47
N LYS A 98 -5.58 13.33 20.36
CA LYS A 98 -6.47 12.38 19.65
C LYS A 98 -6.66 12.77 18.20
N HIS A 99 -5.87 13.71 17.73
CA HIS A 99 -5.97 14.21 16.37
C HIS A 99 -5.57 13.12 15.38
N ILE A 100 -6.40 12.91 14.37
CA ILE A 100 -6.02 12.14 13.19
C ILE A 100 -5.31 13.11 12.27
N ASN A 101 -4.10 12.78 11.83
CA ASN A 101 -3.38 13.57 10.85
C ASN A 101 -4.25 13.82 9.63
N GLU A 102 -4.34 15.05 9.20
CA GLU A 102 -5.04 15.40 7.98
C GLU A 102 -4.38 14.72 6.79
N VAL A 103 -5.20 14.19 5.90
CA VAL A 103 -4.71 13.68 4.64
C VAL A 103 -4.43 14.89 3.75
N PRO A 104 -3.18 15.07 3.28
CA PRO A 104 -2.86 16.23 2.45
C PRO A 104 -3.66 16.21 1.14
N ASP A 105 -3.85 17.37 0.55
CA ASP A 105 -4.41 17.49 -0.77
C ASP A 105 -3.58 16.69 -1.78
N THR A 106 -4.27 15.91 -2.58
CA THR A 106 -3.66 15.03 -3.57
C THR A 106 -4.16 15.38 -4.97
N LEU A 107 -3.45 14.90 -5.99
CA LEU A 107 -3.90 15.03 -7.36
C LEU A 107 -5.32 14.45 -7.56
N ASP A 108 -5.68 13.41 -6.84
CA ASP A 108 -7.02 12.80 -6.89
C ASP A 108 -8.12 13.77 -6.45
N GLU A 109 -7.87 14.62 -5.44
CA GLU A 109 -8.86 15.63 -5.00
C GLU A 109 -9.05 16.71 -6.07
N LYS A 110 -7.96 17.13 -6.71
CA LYS A 110 -8.04 18.06 -7.83
C LYS A 110 -8.85 17.46 -8.98
N ILE A 111 -8.54 16.23 -9.37
CA ILE A 111 -9.27 15.48 -10.41
C ILE A 111 -10.75 15.39 -10.04
N TRP A 112 -11.04 14.94 -8.81
CA TRP A 112 -12.42 14.80 -8.34
C TRP A 112 -13.19 16.13 -8.37
N SER A 113 -12.58 17.21 -7.91
CA SER A 113 -13.22 18.54 -7.92
C SER A 113 -13.61 19.00 -9.32
N GLU A 114 -12.83 18.64 -10.34
CA GLU A 114 -13.09 19.00 -11.74
C GLU A 114 -14.22 18.18 -12.39
N ILE A 115 -14.40 16.93 -11.97
CA ILE A 115 -15.33 16.00 -12.64
C ILE A 115 -16.58 15.66 -11.82
N LYS A 116 -16.59 15.89 -10.50
CA LYS A 116 -17.67 15.43 -9.61
C LYS A 116 -19.08 15.80 -10.06
N ASP A 117 -19.24 16.97 -10.72
CA ASP A 117 -20.54 17.48 -11.19
C ASP A 117 -20.81 17.12 -12.68
N LYS A 118 -19.77 16.77 -13.43
CA LYS A 118 -19.85 16.44 -14.86
C LYS A 118 -19.97 14.95 -15.12
N ILE A 119 -19.42 14.11 -14.24
CA ILE A 119 -19.39 12.67 -14.40
C ILE A 119 -20.80 12.09 -14.32
N LYS A 120 -21.20 11.39 -15.37
CA LYS A 120 -22.43 10.60 -15.49
C LYS A 120 -22.06 9.18 -15.91
N ILE A 121 -22.99 8.25 -15.79
CA ILE A 121 -22.72 6.83 -16.07
C ILE A 121 -22.22 6.61 -17.50
N GLU A 122 -22.74 7.35 -18.46
CA GLU A 122 -22.45 7.20 -19.91
C GLU A 122 -21.66 8.39 -20.49
N SER A 123 -21.00 9.21 -19.69
CA SER A 123 -20.27 10.38 -20.18
C SER A 123 -18.77 10.09 -20.26
N GLU A 124 -18.12 10.48 -21.35
CA GLU A 124 -16.67 10.52 -21.44
C GLU A 124 -16.11 11.80 -20.82
N ASN A 125 -15.17 11.65 -19.90
CA ASN A 125 -14.42 12.76 -19.30
C ASN A 125 -12.93 12.51 -19.55
N LYS A 126 -12.28 13.42 -20.29
CA LYS A 126 -10.84 13.33 -20.58
C LYS A 126 -10.09 14.45 -19.89
N LEU A 127 -9.08 14.07 -19.12
CA LEU A 127 -8.27 14.97 -18.31
C LEU A 127 -6.79 14.74 -18.58
N ASN A 128 -5.98 15.77 -18.41
CA ASN A 128 -4.54 15.69 -18.63
C ASN A 128 -3.80 16.44 -17.51
N TYR A 129 -2.81 15.77 -16.89
CA TYR A 129 -2.00 16.32 -15.82
C TYR A 129 -0.53 15.94 -15.96
N GLU A 130 0.34 16.80 -15.46
CA GLU A 130 1.71 16.44 -15.16
C GLU A 130 1.76 15.66 -13.83
N ILE A 131 2.64 14.65 -13.74
CA ILE A 131 2.81 13.84 -12.57
C ILE A 131 4.29 13.69 -12.19
N GLU A 132 4.56 13.68 -10.90
CA GLU A 132 5.88 13.47 -10.34
C GLU A 132 5.89 12.23 -9.44
N ASN A 133 7.08 11.70 -9.14
CA ASN A 133 7.25 10.53 -8.28
C ASN A 133 6.82 10.74 -6.83
N THR A 134 6.62 11.97 -6.42
CA THR A 134 6.03 12.35 -5.14
C THR A 134 4.52 12.17 -5.10
N SER A 135 3.85 12.12 -6.26
CA SER A 135 2.40 11.88 -6.38
C SER A 135 2.11 10.39 -6.23
N ARG A 136 1.88 9.96 -5.00
CA ARG A 136 1.63 8.56 -4.64
C ARG A 136 0.14 8.20 -4.71
N SER A 137 -0.14 6.94 -5.00
CA SER A 137 -1.49 6.34 -4.95
C SER A 137 -2.54 7.05 -5.81
N VAL A 138 -2.11 7.73 -6.88
CA VAL A 138 -3.04 8.42 -7.78
C VAL A 138 -4.02 7.42 -8.38
N GLY A 139 -5.31 7.79 -8.36
CA GLY A 139 -6.44 6.93 -8.75
C GLY A 139 -7.15 6.25 -7.58
N THR A 140 -6.50 6.12 -6.40
CA THR A 140 -7.08 5.42 -5.24
C THR A 140 -8.22 6.23 -4.60
N ARG A 141 -7.95 7.48 -4.28
CA ARG A 141 -8.93 8.36 -3.63
C ARG A 141 -10.04 8.76 -4.61
N LEU A 142 -9.69 8.95 -5.86
CA LEU A 142 -10.65 9.11 -6.93
C LEU A 142 -11.60 7.91 -7.03
N SER A 143 -11.06 6.69 -6.97
CA SER A 143 -11.88 5.46 -6.96
C SER A 143 -12.84 5.41 -5.77
N HIS A 144 -12.40 5.85 -4.60
CA HIS A 144 -13.27 5.95 -3.42
C HIS A 144 -14.43 6.92 -3.65
N HIS A 145 -14.18 8.09 -4.22
CA HIS A 145 -15.23 9.07 -4.53
C HIS A 145 -16.22 8.54 -5.57
N VAL A 146 -15.71 7.91 -6.63
CA VAL A 146 -16.53 7.27 -7.67
C VAL A 146 -17.39 6.17 -7.06
N TYR A 147 -16.80 5.31 -6.24
CA TYR A 147 -17.54 4.26 -5.55
C TYR A 147 -18.64 4.82 -4.63
N LYS A 148 -18.34 5.86 -3.85
CA LYS A 148 -19.34 6.50 -2.99
C LYS A 148 -20.50 7.11 -3.76
N LYS A 149 -20.22 7.72 -4.91
CA LYS A 149 -21.25 8.40 -5.71
C LYS A 149 -22.11 7.43 -6.52
N PHE A 150 -21.52 6.40 -7.10
CA PHE A 150 -22.19 5.53 -8.07
C PHE A 150 -22.38 4.08 -7.59
N GLY A 151 -21.66 3.65 -6.53
CA GLY A 151 -21.64 2.26 -6.08
C GLY A 151 -20.67 1.40 -6.89
N ASN A 152 -20.67 0.08 -6.61
CA ASN A 152 -19.70 -0.84 -7.18
C ASN A 152 -20.01 -1.14 -8.67
N ASN A 153 -18.99 -0.97 -9.53
CA ASN A 153 -19.01 -1.35 -10.95
C ASN A 153 -20.15 -0.74 -11.80
N LYS A 154 -20.72 0.39 -11.41
CA LYS A 154 -21.83 1.02 -12.13
C LYS A 154 -21.41 1.95 -13.27
N LEU A 155 -20.19 2.48 -13.26
CA LEU A 155 -19.71 3.27 -14.40
C LEU A 155 -19.36 2.36 -15.58
N GLU A 156 -19.67 2.83 -16.79
CA GLU A 156 -19.21 2.19 -18.02
C GLU A 156 -17.68 2.30 -18.14
N GLU A 157 -17.08 1.41 -18.94
CA GLU A 157 -15.63 1.45 -19.15
C GLU A 157 -15.21 2.78 -19.78
N ASP A 158 -14.04 3.27 -19.38
CA ASP A 158 -13.41 4.49 -19.90
C ASP A 158 -14.25 5.78 -19.72
N THR A 159 -15.24 5.77 -18.81
CA THR A 159 -16.05 6.97 -18.45
C THR A 159 -15.16 8.13 -17.97
N VAL A 160 -14.07 7.83 -17.28
CA VAL A 160 -13.07 8.81 -16.83
C VAL A 160 -11.71 8.39 -17.36
N GLU A 161 -11.20 9.09 -18.34
CA GLU A 161 -9.85 8.90 -18.88
C GLU A 161 -8.94 10.01 -18.37
N ILE A 162 -7.84 9.62 -17.73
CA ILE A 162 -6.86 10.54 -17.15
C ILE A 162 -5.50 10.24 -17.78
N LYS A 163 -4.98 11.20 -18.53
CA LYS A 163 -3.62 11.17 -19.07
C LYS A 163 -2.68 11.84 -18.04
N LEU A 164 -1.58 11.15 -17.73
CA LEU A 164 -0.56 11.56 -16.79
C LEU A 164 0.78 11.58 -17.51
N ASN A 165 1.44 12.74 -17.54
CA ASN A 165 2.73 12.89 -18.20
C ASN A 165 3.83 13.01 -17.15
N GLY A 166 4.84 12.14 -17.19
CA GLY A 166 5.96 12.14 -16.27
C GLY A 166 6.16 10.83 -15.52
N SER A 167 6.79 10.91 -14.36
CA SER A 167 7.12 9.74 -13.53
C SER A 167 6.11 9.60 -12.38
N ALA A 168 5.32 8.56 -12.41
CA ALA A 168 4.32 8.32 -11.38
C ALA A 168 4.94 7.73 -10.10
N GLY A 169 4.50 8.19 -8.95
CA GLY A 169 4.91 7.68 -7.65
C GLY A 169 4.36 6.28 -7.34
N GLN A 170 4.70 5.76 -6.16
CA GLN A 170 4.29 4.42 -5.70
C GLN A 170 2.77 4.25 -5.70
N SER A 171 2.34 3.01 -6.00
CA SER A 171 0.94 2.57 -5.90
C SER A 171 -0.01 3.29 -6.85
N LEU A 172 0.47 3.74 -8.01
CA LEU A 172 -0.42 4.29 -9.05
C LEU A 172 -1.56 3.31 -9.34
N GLY A 173 -2.79 3.80 -9.35
CA GLY A 173 -3.98 2.99 -9.63
C GLY A 173 -4.26 1.90 -8.60
N ALA A 174 -3.75 2.02 -7.37
CA ALA A 174 -4.12 1.10 -6.31
C ALA A 174 -5.63 1.14 -6.08
N PHE A 175 -6.26 -0.05 -6.01
CA PHE A 175 -7.71 -0.24 -5.87
C PHE A 175 -8.56 0.45 -6.96
N LEU A 176 -7.99 0.73 -8.12
CA LEU A 176 -8.67 1.44 -9.21
C LEU A 176 -9.95 0.71 -9.61
N THR A 177 -11.08 1.41 -9.53
CA THR A 177 -12.41 0.87 -9.81
C THR A 177 -12.78 0.94 -11.31
N LYS A 178 -13.76 0.15 -11.73
CA LYS A 178 -14.33 0.18 -13.09
C LYS A 178 -14.76 1.61 -13.46
N GLY A 179 -14.62 1.96 -14.71
CA GLY A 179 -14.96 3.28 -15.26
C GLY A 179 -13.81 4.28 -15.28
N ILE A 180 -12.72 4.02 -14.54
CA ILE A 180 -11.54 4.88 -14.53
C ILE A 180 -10.43 4.24 -15.36
N LYS A 181 -9.85 5.03 -16.26
CA LYS A 181 -8.70 4.69 -17.09
C LYS A 181 -7.57 5.69 -16.85
N LEU A 182 -6.43 5.18 -16.42
CA LEU A 182 -5.19 5.95 -16.29
C LEU A 182 -4.28 5.65 -17.46
N ILE A 183 -3.74 6.68 -18.09
CA ILE A 183 -2.74 6.58 -19.16
C ILE A 183 -1.51 7.36 -18.71
N VAL A 184 -0.40 6.66 -18.46
CA VAL A 184 0.87 7.30 -18.13
C VAL A 184 1.75 7.35 -19.35
N GLU A 185 2.17 8.55 -19.74
CA GLU A 185 3.25 8.79 -20.69
C GLU A 185 4.54 9.11 -19.94
N GLY A 186 5.31 8.05 -19.65
CA GLY A 186 6.51 8.11 -18.82
C GLY A 186 6.80 6.78 -18.15
N ASP A 187 7.05 6.81 -16.87
CA ASP A 187 7.33 5.62 -16.05
C ASP A 187 6.55 5.62 -14.73
N CYS A 188 6.62 4.52 -14.02
CA CYS A 188 5.94 4.33 -12.75
C CYS A 188 6.84 3.64 -11.74
N ASN A 189 6.69 4.00 -10.48
CA ASN A 189 7.33 3.35 -9.35
C ASN A 189 6.64 2.02 -8.99
N ASP A 190 6.96 1.45 -7.83
CA ASP A 190 6.47 0.15 -7.36
C ASP A 190 4.95 0.12 -7.09
N TYR A 191 4.40 -1.09 -7.03
CA TYR A 191 3.02 -1.39 -6.63
C TYR A 191 1.92 -0.85 -7.54
N VAL A 192 2.21 -0.64 -8.82
CA VAL A 192 1.18 -0.24 -9.80
C VAL A 192 0.02 -1.21 -9.76
N GLY A 193 -1.19 -0.69 -9.72
CA GLY A 193 -2.42 -1.48 -9.74
C GLY A 193 -2.59 -2.43 -8.55
N LYS A 194 -1.97 -2.15 -7.41
CA LYS A 194 -2.19 -2.94 -6.19
C LYS A 194 -3.69 -3.00 -5.87
N GLY A 195 -4.23 -4.22 -5.72
CA GLY A 195 -5.66 -4.40 -5.44
C GLY A 195 -6.58 -3.91 -6.56
N LEU A 196 -6.12 -3.82 -7.81
CA LEU A 196 -6.90 -3.35 -8.95
C LEU A 196 -8.28 -4.00 -8.99
N SER A 197 -9.33 -3.19 -9.06
CA SER A 197 -10.72 -3.59 -8.84
C SER A 197 -11.64 -3.26 -10.03
N GLY A 198 -11.10 -3.21 -11.24
CA GLY A 198 -11.89 -3.05 -12.47
C GLY A 198 -11.51 -1.84 -13.32
N GLY A 199 -10.60 -1.00 -12.87
CA GLY A 199 -10.06 0.09 -13.68
C GLY A 199 -9.06 -0.37 -14.73
N LYS A 200 -8.66 0.54 -15.59
CA LYS A 200 -7.71 0.33 -16.67
C LYS A 200 -6.48 1.20 -16.47
N ILE A 201 -5.30 0.61 -16.60
CA ILE A 201 -4.02 1.33 -16.50
C ILE A 201 -3.20 1.05 -17.75
N ILE A 202 -2.73 2.09 -18.43
CA ILE A 202 -1.87 2.03 -19.60
C ILE A 202 -0.60 2.80 -19.26
N ILE A 203 0.56 2.21 -19.47
CA ILE A 203 1.85 2.86 -19.26
C ILE A 203 2.66 2.71 -20.52
N LYS A 204 3.17 3.82 -21.03
CA LYS A 204 4.03 3.87 -22.21
C LYS A 204 5.12 4.91 -22.01
N PRO A 205 6.32 4.72 -22.58
CA PRO A 205 7.33 5.77 -22.61
C PRO A 205 6.78 7.04 -23.27
N SER A 206 7.28 8.19 -22.85
CA SER A 206 6.97 9.44 -23.55
C SER A 206 7.46 9.37 -25.00
N GLU A 207 6.69 9.91 -25.93
CA GLU A 207 7.09 9.99 -27.35
C GLU A 207 8.40 10.77 -27.55
N LYS A 208 8.73 11.67 -26.63
CA LYS A 208 9.99 12.42 -26.63
C LYS A 208 11.16 11.62 -26.04
N SER A 209 10.90 10.48 -25.43
CA SER A 209 11.93 9.63 -24.81
C SER A 209 12.61 8.77 -25.88
N LYS A 210 13.91 8.61 -25.74
CA LYS A 210 14.69 7.64 -26.52
C LYS A 210 14.66 6.24 -25.91
N LEU A 211 13.93 6.04 -24.81
CA LEU A 211 13.81 4.75 -24.15
C LEU A 211 12.99 3.79 -24.99
N ILE A 212 13.56 2.63 -25.24
CA ILE A 212 12.87 1.49 -25.84
C ILE A 212 12.26 0.70 -24.66
N ALA A 213 10.94 0.59 -24.63
CA ALA A 213 10.23 -0.03 -23.49
C ALA A 213 10.64 -1.49 -23.27
N GLU A 214 11.08 -2.19 -24.31
CA GLU A 214 11.54 -3.57 -24.26
C GLU A 214 12.89 -3.72 -23.55
N ASP A 215 13.74 -2.72 -23.66
CA ASP A 215 15.11 -2.72 -23.13
C ASP A 215 15.22 -2.01 -21.78
N ASN A 216 14.16 -1.33 -21.35
CA ASN A 216 14.17 -0.51 -20.15
C ASN A 216 13.02 -0.84 -19.19
N THR A 217 13.28 -0.71 -17.89
CA THR A 217 12.24 -0.85 -16.87
C THR A 217 11.44 0.44 -16.77
N ILE A 218 10.18 0.41 -17.19
CA ILE A 218 9.25 1.56 -17.14
C ILE A 218 8.21 1.42 -16.02
N ILE A 219 8.22 0.30 -15.30
CA ILE A 219 7.35 0.03 -14.15
C ILE A 219 8.20 -0.62 -13.06
N GLY A 220 8.07 -0.17 -11.84
CA GLY A 220 8.76 -0.73 -10.68
C GLY A 220 8.30 -2.15 -10.31
N ASN A 221 8.64 -2.60 -9.11
CA ASN A 221 8.40 -3.97 -8.64
C ASN A 221 6.98 -4.17 -8.11
N THR A 222 6.60 -5.47 -7.94
CA THR A 222 5.36 -5.89 -7.24
C THR A 222 4.09 -5.31 -7.86
N VAL A 223 4.00 -5.36 -9.16
CA VAL A 223 2.84 -4.90 -9.94
C VAL A 223 1.63 -5.83 -9.69
N PHE A 224 0.43 -5.28 -9.54
CA PHE A 224 -0.86 -5.99 -9.36
C PHE A 224 -0.98 -6.94 -8.17
N SER A 225 -0.24 -6.71 -7.12
CA SER A 225 -0.40 -7.46 -5.88
C SER A 225 -1.84 -7.36 -5.37
N GLY A 226 -2.49 -8.50 -5.09
CA GLY A 226 -3.85 -8.53 -4.53
C GLY A 226 -4.97 -8.06 -5.48
N LYS A 227 -4.76 -8.02 -6.80
CA LYS A 227 -5.81 -7.68 -7.75
C LYS A 227 -6.98 -8.67 -7.66
N THR A 228 -8.19 -8.17 -7.69
CA THR A 228 -9.41 -9.00 -7.66
C THR A 228 -9.94 -9.28 -9.05
N ARG A 229 -9.71 -8.38 -10.01
CA ARG A 229 -10.12 -8.51 -11.42
C ARG A 229 -9.10 -7.80 -12.31
N GLY A 230 -8.73 -8.39 -13.46
CA GLY A 230 -7.90 -7.72 -14.44
C GLY A 230 -7.24 -8.64 -15.44
N ARG A 231 -7.08 -8.17 -16.66
CA ARG A 231 -6.35 -8.80 -17.76
C ARG A 231 -5.03 -8.06 -17.98
N ILE A 232 -3.94 -8.80 -18.13
CA ILE A 232 -2.64 -8.25 -18.50
C ILE A 232 -2.41 -8.62 -19.94
N SER A 233 -2.14 -7.62 -20.81
CA SER A 233 -1.75 -7.84 -22.19
C SER A 233 -0.54 -6.96 -22.53
N ASN A 234 0.39 -7.51 -23.31
CA ASN A 234 1.58 -6.84 -23.86
C ASN A 234 2.51 -6.20 -22.81
N LEU A 235 3.05 -7.02 -21.92
CA LEU A 235 4.15 -6.62 -21.05
C LEU A 235 5.48 -6.89 -21.73
N THR A 236 6.12 -5.83 -22.13
CA THR A 236 7.54 -5.81 -22.45
C THR A 236 8.26 -5.20 -21.25
N SER A 237 9.10 -5.96 -20.58
CA SER A 237 9.88 -5.60 -19.39
C SER A 237 9.09 -5.14 -18.13
N ALA A 238 8.67 -6.07 -17.32
CA ALA A 238 8.37 -5.82 -15.92
C ALA A 238 9.10 -6.86 -15.06
N SER A 239 9.95 -6.39 -14.18
CA SER A 239 10.63 -7.23 -13.21
C SER A 239 9.63 -7.75 -12.18
N ARG A 240 9.34 -9.06 -12.22
CA ARG A 240 8.61 -9.88 -11.24
C ARG A 240 7.13 -9.60 -11.04
N PHE A 241 6.34 -10.45 -11.68
CA PHE A 241 4.89 -10.57 -11.46
C PHE A 241 4.55 -11.40 -10.23
N ALA A 242 3.48 -10.99 -9.53
CA ALA A 242 2.72 -11.92 -8.72
C ALA A 242 1.94 -12.84 -9.67
N SER A 243 2.31 -14.12 -9.72
CA SER A 243 1.75 -15.13 -10.61
C SER A 243 0.29 -15.41 -10.27
N HIS A 244 -0.67 -15.13 -11.19
CA HIS A 244 -1.82 -16.00 -11.49
C HIS A 244 -2.66 -15.49 -12.66
N PRO A 245 -3.31 -16.38 -13.44
CA PRO A 245 -4.02 -16.00 -14.65
C PRO A 245 -5.36 -15.32 -14.34
N PRO A 246 -5.80 -14.42 -15.22
CA PRO A 246 -6.92 -13.52 -14.97
C PRO A 246 -8.22 -13.98 -15.62
N THR A 247 -9.32 -13.63 -14.97
CA THR A 247 -10.58 -13.40 -15.69
C THR A 247 -10.87 -11.90 -15.71
N SER A 248 -10.84 -11.36 -16.93
CA SER A 248 -11.29 -10.04 -17.40
C SER A 248 -10.80 -8.77 -16.67
N PHE A 249 -9.77 -8.10 -17.23
CA PHE A 249 -9.60 -6.64 -17.42
C PHE A 249 -8.27 -6.34 -18.12
N ILE A 250 -8.25 -5.25 -18.91
CA ILE A 250 -7.17 -4.97 -19.84
C ILE A 250 -6.12 -4.08 -19.17
N PHE A 251 -4.93 -4.59 -19.06
CA PHE A 251 -3.73 -3.80 -18.85
C PHE A 251 -2.95 -3.77 -20.15
N ILE A 252 -2.74 -2.60 -20.70
CA ILE A 252 -2.00 -2.44 -21.93
C ILE A 252 -0.75 -1.63 -21.62
N VAL A 253 0.40 -2.27 -21.64
CA VAL A 253 1.65 -1.56 -21.90
C VAL A 253 1.76 -1.55 -23.42
N VAL A 254 1.54 -0.40 -24.03
CA VAL A 254 1.57 -0.28 -25.49
C VAL A 254 3.02 -0.24 -25.93
N LYS A 255 3.37 -1.22 -26.76
CA LYS A 255 4.48 -1.15 -27.71
C LYS A 255 4.08 -0.12 -28.78
N LEU A 256 4.88 0.93 -28.98
CA LEU A 256 4.87 1.71 -30.22
C LEU A 256 5.68 1.00 -31.28
#